data_eee28f3688b9542f48ed985c27352e8a
#
_entry.id   eee28f3688b9542f48ed985c27352e8a
#
_cell.length_a   1.000
_cell.length_b   1.000
_cell.length_c   1.000
_cell.angle_alpha   90.00
_cell.angle_beta   90.00
_cell.angle_gamma   90.00
#
_symmetry.space_group_name_H-M   'P 1'
#
loop_
_entity.id
_entity.type
_entity.pdbx_description
1 polymer ?
#
loop_
_entity_poly.entity_id
_entity_poly.type
_entity_poly.pdbx_seq_one_letter_code
_entity_poly.pdbx_strand_id
1 'polypeptide(L)'
;MKEKLIFHECRAAGLVFETVSEWTDWLKEHKYDINNPVAEHDGFKYNINDECINPHIMERKADTGSYWAVKTAKTQYGWIWGYDISLSSSGSGAPAGYPSRYDKSAILYETEGQAMHDALSFIIRQMEGRKPQTKDTKVLAWIAKKERMNIIHPQMELFK
;
A
#
# COMPACT_ATOMS: atom_id res chain seq x y z
N MET A 1 32.19 -11.00 4.73
CA MET A 1 31.02 -10.22 5.19
C MET A 1 29.84 -10.57 4.27
N LYS A 2 28.78 -11.13 4.81
CA LYS A 2 27.59 -11.36 3.97
C LYS A 2 27.00 -9.97 3.62
N GLU A 3 26.96 -9.64 2.35
CA GLU A 3 26.30 -8.44 1.88
C GLU A 3 24.84 -8.46 2.35
N LYS A 4 24.38 -7.33 2.81
CA LYS A 4 22.98 -7.19 3.24
C LYS A 4 22.08 -7.17 2.01
N LEU A 5 21.31 -8.22 1.81
CA LEU A 5 20.41 -8.37 0.67
C LEU A 5 19.08 -7.59 0.91
N ILE A 6 19.16 -6.27 1.01
CA ILE A 6 17.99 -5.45 1.40
C ILE A 6 16.95 -5.36 0.28
N PHE A 7 17.38 -5.36 -0.97
CA PHE A 7 16.52 -5.09 -2.13
C PHE A 7 16.34 -6.29 -3.07
N HIS A 8 16.72 -7.47 -2.63
CA HIS A 8 16.86 -8.61 -3.50
C HIS A 8 15.91 -9.77 -3.18
N GLU A 9 14.87 -9.48 -2.39
CA GLU A 9 13.90 -10.48 -1.99
C GLU A 9 12.50 -10.09 -2.46
N CYS A 10 11.88 -10.93 -3.28
CA CYS A 10 10.45 -10.84 -3.51
C CYS A 10 9.72 -11.67 -2.45
N ARG A 11 9.66 -11.16 -1.23
CA ARG A 11 9.16 -11.87 -0.06
C ARG A 11 7.65 -12.05 -0.08
N ALA A 12 6.95 -11.16 -0.73
CA ALA A 12 5.50 -11.23 -0.86
C ALA A 12 5.03 -12.58 -1.41
N ALA A 13 5.81 -13.17 -2.32
CA ALA A 13 5.52 -14.47 -2.91
C ALA A 13 6.60 -15.52 -2.63
N GLY A 14 7.49 -15.27 -1.70
CA GLY A 14 8.48 -16.24 -1.26
C GLY A 14 9.73 -16.37 -2.13
N LEU A 15 9.96 -15.44 -3.05
CA LEU A 15 11.17 -15.40 -3.85
C LEU A 15 12.30 -14.72 -3.05
N VAL A 16 13.39 -15.43 -2.81
CA VAL A 16 14.51 -14.93 -2.01
C VAL A 16 15.82 -15.21 -2.74
N PHE A 17 16.69 -14.21 -2.81
CA PHE A 17 18.04 -14.34 -3.33
C PHE A 17 19.06 -14.28 -2.20
N GLU A 18 20.05 -15.17 -2.21
CA GLU A 18 21.07 -15.21 -1.17
C GLU A 18 22.24 -14.26 -1.45
N THR A 19 22.48 -13.94 -2.72
CA THR A 19 23.57 -13.05 -3.14
C THR A 19 23.11 -11.99 -4.12
N VAL A 20 23.84 -10.88 -4.18
CA VAL A 20 23.63 -9.82 -5.18
C VAL A 20 23.80 -10.36 -6.60
N SER A 21 24.72 -11.29 -6.78
CA SER A 21 24.98 -11.90 -8.09
C SER A 21 23.77 -12.68 -8.60
N GLU A 22 23.15 -13.51 -7.74
CA GLU A 22 21.94 -14.26 -8.11
C GLU A 22 20.80 -13.32 -8.51
N TRP A 23 20.58 -12.26 -7.74
CA TRP A 23 19.57 -11.26 -8.05
C TRP A 23 19.86 -10.53 -9.37
N THR A 24 21.12 -10.12 -9.59
CA THR A 24 21.55 -9.43 -10.82
C THR A 24 21.37 -10.32 -12.03
N ASP A 25 21.74 -11.59 -11.95
CA ASP A 25 21.57 -12.56 -13.02
C ASP A 25 20.09 -12.80 -13.33
N TRP A 26 19.28 -12.93 -12.29
CA TRP A 26 17.83 -13.06 -12.42
C TRP A 26 17.21 -11.82 -13.11
N LEU A 27 17.67 -10.60 -12.75
CA LEU A 27 17.24 -9.36 -13.41
C LEU A 27 17.54 -9.34 -14.90
N LYS A 28 18.73 -9.82 -15.30
CA LYS A 28 19.13 -9.91 -16.72
C LYS A 28 18.23 -10.86 -17.47
N GLU A 29 17.89 -11.99 -16.88
CA GLU A 29 17.01 -12.99 -17.50
C GLU A 29 15.57 -12.51 -17.63
N HIS A 30 15.05 -11.78 -16.64
CA HIS A 30 13.65 -11.38 -16.55
C HIS A 30 13.39 -9.94 -17.02
N LYS A 31 14.40 -9.22 -17.47
CA LYS A 31 14.33 -7.82 -17.92
C LYS A 31 13.57 -6.93 -16.91
N TYR A 32 14.31 -6.17 -16.13
CA TYR A 32 13.72 -5.29 -15.11
C TYR A 32 12.56 -4.48 -15.66
N ASP A 33 11.37 -4.77 -15.20
CA ASP A 33 10.13 -4.06 -15.52
C ASP A 33 9.24 -4.07 -14.30
N ILE A 34 8.97 -2.88 -13.76
CA ILE A 34 8.09 -2.73 -12.58
C ILE A 34 6.63 -3.11 -12.86
N ASN A 35 6.23 -3.19 -14.11
CA ASN A 35 4.89 -3.61 -14.51
C ASN A 35 4.79 -5.12 -14.78
N ASN A 36 5.93 -5.83 -14.76
CA ASN A 36 5.95 -7.25 -15.02
C ASN A 36 5.82 -8.04 -13.70
N PRO A 37 4.76 -8.87 -13.54
CA PRO A 37 4.64 -9.69 -12.36
C PRO A 37 5.70 -10.79 -12.37
N VAL A 38 6.43 -10.94 -11.27
CA VAL A 38 7.43 -11.98 -11.09
C VAL A 38 6.99 -13.01 -10.06
N ALA A 39 5.94 -12.70 -9.31
CA ALA A 39 5.44 -13.56 -8.26
C ALA A 39 3.93 -13.31 -8.06
N GLU A 40 3.23 -14.30 -7.50
CA GLU A 40 1.80 -14.22 -7.25
C GLU A 40 1.45 -14.91 -5.93
N HIS A 41 0.50 -14.32 -5.19
CA HIS A 41 -0.06 -14.92 -3.99
C HIS A 41 -1.55 -14.57 -3.88
N ASP A 42 -2.40 -15.57 -3.79
CA ASP A 42 -3.88 -15.43 -3.71
C ASP A 42 -4.46 -14.47 -4.77
N GLY A 43 -3.93 -14.50 -5.98
CA GLY A 43 -4.35 -13.64 -7.09
C GLY A 43 -3.69 -12.26 -7.12
N PHE A 44 -3.00 -11.84 -6.08
CA PHE A 44 -2.20 -10.62 -6.06
C PHE A 44 -0.85 -10.87 -6.74
N LYS A 45 -0.52 -10.00 -7.67
CA LYS A 45 0.72 -10.08 -8.48
C LYS A 45 1.72 -9.03 -8.00
N TYR A 46 2.95 -9.45 -7.82
CA TYR A 46 4.02 -8.62 -7.29
C TYR A 46 5.13 -8.45 -8.32
N ASN A 47 5.64 -7.23 -8.43
CA ASN A 47 6.80 -6.93 -9.26
C ASN A 47 8.10 -7.24 -8.52
N ILE A 48 9.21 -6.96 -9.19
CA ILE A 48 10.56 -7.22 -8.67
C ILE A 48 10.89 -6.42 -7.40
N ASN A 49 10.19 -5.33 -7.14
CA ASN A 49 10.37 -4.50 -5.95
C ASN A 49 9.45 -4.92 -4.78
N ASP A 50 8.81 -6.09 -4.87
CA ASP A 50 7.81 -6.53 -3.89
C ASP A 50 6.56 -5.65 -3.81
N GLU A 51 6.27 -4.92 -4.85
CA GLU A 51 5.09 -4.06 -4.94
C GLU A 51 3.97 -4.78 -5.67
N CYS A 52 2.76 -4.72 -5.12
CA CYS A 52 1.59 -5.29 -5.77
C CYS A 52 1.15 -4.43 -6.95
N ILE A 53 1.05 -5.03 -8.14
CA ILE A 53 0.64 -4.34 -9.35
C ILE A 53 -0.86 -4.38 -9.61
N ASN A 54 -1.60 -5.22 -8.90
CA ASN A 54 -3.06 -5.36 -9.00
C ASN A 54 -3.74 -5.36 -7.62
N PRO A 55 -3.47 -4.39 -6.74
CA PRO A 55 -4.06 -4.34 -5.41
C PRO A 55 -5.57 -4.13 -5.47
N HIS A 56 -6.27 -4.43 -4.37
CA HIS A 56 -7.59 -3.88 -4.15
C HIS A 56 -7.48 -2.37 -3.95
N ILE A 57 -8.36 -1.61 -4.56
CA ILE A 57 -8.32 -0.13 -4.51
C ILE A 57 -9.66 0.38 -4.00
N MET A 58 -9.59 1.22 -2.95
CA MET A 58 -10.69 2.06 -2.51
C MET A 58 -10.28 3.51 -2.73
N GLU A 59 -11.05 4.24 -3.54
CA GLU A 59 -10.75 5.66 -3.80
C GLU A 59 -11.97 6.55 -3.60
N ARG A 60 -11.70 7.79 -3.25
CA ARG A 60 -12.71 8.86 -3.17
C ARG A 60 -12.18 10.13 -3.80
N LYS A 61 -13.05 10.80 -4.51
CA LYS A 61 -12.74 11.99 -5.29
C LYS A 61 -13.64 13.15 -4.90
N ALA A 62 -13.06 14.31 -4.74
CA ALA A 62 -13.81 15.56 -4.54
C ALA A 62 -14.17 16.19 -5.89
N ASP A 63 -15.16 17.09 -5.91
CA ASP A 63 -15.64 17.78 -7.12
C ASP A 63 -14.54 18.54 -7.85
N THR A 64 -13.54 19.04 -7.16
CA THR A 64 -12.39 19.75 -7.72
C THR A 64 -11.35 18.85 -8.39
N GLY A 65 -11.53 17.52 -8.30
CA GLY A 65 -10.58 16.55 -8.80
C GLY A 65 -9.53 16.08 -7.79
N SER A 66 -9.46 16.69 -6.62
CA SER A 66 -8.64 16.17 -5.51
C SER A 66 -9.15 14.82 -5.05
N TYR A 67 -8.25 13.88 -4.76
CA TYR A 67 -8.65 12.54 -4.34
C TYR A 67 -7.64 11.90 -3.40
N TRP A 68 -8.07 10.81 -2.76
CA TRP A 68 -7.20 9.85 -2.14
C TRP A 68 -7.59 8.42 -2.56
N ALA A 69 -6.63 7.53 -2.50
CA ALA A 69 -6.86 6.09 -2.70
C ALA A 69 -6.10 5.29 -1.65
N VAL A 70 -6.70 4.18 -1.22
CA VAL A 70 -6.06 3.15 -0.40
C VAL A 70 -5.93 1.90 -1.24
N LYS A 71 -4.76 1.28 -1.20
CA LYS A 71 -4.45 0.03 -1.90
C LYS A 71 -4.14 -1.03 -0.87
N THR A 72 -4.75 -2.20 -0.98
CA THR A 72 -4.46 -3.33 -0.10
C THR A 72 -4.11 -4.56 -0.92
N ALA A 73 -3.24 -5.38 -0.39
CA ALA A 73 -2.83 -6.63 -1.01
C ALA A 73 -2.45 -7.66 0.06
N LYS A 74 -2.63 -8.93 -0.26
CA LYS A 74 -2.26 -10.03 0.63
C LYS A 74 -0.95 -10.65 0.19
N THR A 75 -0.05 -10.82 1.14
CA THR A 75 1.20 -11.57 0.97
C THR A 75 1.10 -12.91 1.69
N GLN A 76 2.08 -13.79 1.50
CA GLN A 76 2.15 -15.04 2.25
C GLN A 76 2.30 -14.84 3.77
N TYR A 77 2.65 -13.64 4.23
CA TYR A 77 2.87 -13.33 5.64
C TYR A 77 1.79 -12.43 6.26
N GLY A 78 0.87 -11.90 5.46
CA GLY A 78 -0.19 -11.02 5.93
C GLY A 78 -0.56 -9.95 4.92
N TRP A 79 -1.47 -9.07 5.33
CA TRP A 79 -1.93 -7.96 4.51
C TRP A 79 -1.02 -6.75 4.63
N ILE A 80 -0.91 -6.01 3.53
CA ILE A 80 -0.16 -4.76 3.39
C ILE A 80 -1.04 -3.69 2.79
N TRP A 81 -0.65 -2.43 2.93
CA TRP A 81 -1.35 -1.32 2.30
C TRP A 81 -0.39 -0.31 1.66
N GLY A 82 -0.92 0.41 0.70
CA GLY A 82 -0.33 1.58 0.07
C GLY A 82 -1.39 2.66 -0.09
N TYR A 83 -1.01 3.81 -0.61
CA TYR A 83 -1.92 4.93 -0.77
C TYR A 83 -1.53 5.84 -1.93
N ASP A 84 -2.50 6.65 -2.37
CA ASP A 84 -2.27 7.81 -3.22
C ASP A 84 -3.08 8.99 -2.69
N ILE A 85 -2.48 10.17 -2.71
CA ILE A 85 -3.14 11.44 -2.41
C ILE A 85 -2.79 12.41 -3.53
N SER A 86 -3.80 13.01 -4.16
CA SER A 86 -3.62 14.04 -5.17
C SER A 86 -4.48 15.25 -4.83
N LEU A 87 -3.84 16.39 -4.63
CA LEU A 87 -4.47 17.67 -4.37
C LEU A 87 -4.10 18.64 -5.48
N SER A 88 -4.80 19.76 -5.57
CA SER A 88 -4.56 20.77 -6.62
C SER A 88 -3.11 21.29 -6.67
N SER A 89 -2.42 21.30 -5.53
CA SER A 89 -1.05 21.87 -5.40
C SER A 89 0.01 20.85 -5.01
N SER A 90 -0.37 19.62 -4.68
CA SER A 90 0.58 18.60 -4.21
C SER A 90 0.00 17.19 -4.30
N GLY A 91 0.88 16.21 -4.29
CA GLY A 91 0.50 14.82 -4.23
C GLY A 91 1.57 13.99 -3.54
N SER A 92 1.19 12.83 -3.06
CA SER A 92 2.11 11.82 -2.52
C SER A 92 1.50 10.44 -2.70
N GLY A 93 2.32 9.41 -2.66
CA GLY A 93 1.85 8.05 -2.76
C GLY A 93 2.94 7.04 -2.45
N ALA A 94 2.49 5.85 -2.11
CA ALA A 94 3.35 4.69 -1.97
C ALA A 94 2.59 3.45 -2.45
N PRO A 95 3.24 2.53 -3.16
CA PRO A 95 2.62 1.28 -3.56
C PRO A 95 2.30 0.39 -2.34
N ALA A 96 1.39 -0.56 -2.50
CA ALA A 96 1.22 -1.64 -1.55
C ALA A 96 2.40 -2.60 -1.71
N GLY A 97 3.47 -2.35 -0.98
CA GLY A 97 4.71 -3.10 -1.05
C GLY A 97 5.01 -3.87 0.23
N TYR A 98 5.64 -5.03 0.08
CA TYR A 98 6.12 -5.77 1.24
C TYR A 98 7.28 -5.01 1.88
N PRO A 99 7.23 -4.75 3.16
CA PRO A 99 8.30 -4.00 3.81
C PRO A 99 9.62 -4.76 3.74
N SER A 100 10.69 -4.01 3.53
CA SER A 100 12.04 -4.57 3.63
C SER A 100 12.22 -5.27 4.98
N ARG A 101 12.90 -6.42 5.00
CA ARG A 101 13.24 -7.12 6.25
C ARG A 101 14.03 -6.27 7.25
N TYR A 102 14.53 -5.14 6.82
CA TYR A 102 15.24 -4.17 7.66
C TYR A 102 14.34 -3.09 8.23
N ASP A 103 13.13 -2.97 7.72
CA ASP A 103 12.14 -2.06 8.28
C ASP A 103 11.44 -2.74 9.46
N LYS A 104 12.01 -2.57 10.64
CA LYS A 104 11.46 -3.11 11.88
C LYS A 104 10.14 -2.44 12.30
N SER A 105 9.80 -1.30 11.68
CA SER A 105 8.55 -0.59 11.93
C SER A 105 7.40 -1.12 11.09
N ALA A 106 7.70 -1.91 10.08
CA ALA A 106 6.72 -2.41 9.14
C ALA A 106 5.80 -3.44 9.80
N ILE A 107 4.51 -3.21 9.68
CA ILE A 107 3.48 -4.03 10.27
C ILE A 107 2.77 -4.81 9.16
N LEU A 108 2.64 -6.12 9.36
CA LEU A 108 1.79 -6.98 8.56
C LEU A 108 0.50 -7.22 9.33
N TYR A 109 -0.61 -7.16 8.64
CA TYR A 109 -1.94 -7.26 9.22
C TYR A 109 -2.54 -8.63 8.99
N GLU A 110 -3.27 -9.14 9.96
CA GLU A 110 -3.95 -10.43 9.83
C GLU A 110 -5.13 -10.37 8.87
N THR A 111 -5.80 -9.21 8.80
CA THR A 111 -6.97 -9.00 7.95
C THR A 111 -6.81 -7.78 7.06
N GLU A 112 -7.50 -7.80 5.92
CA GLU A 112 -7.60 -6.64 5.03
C GLU A 112 -8.20 -5.43 5.73
N GLY A 113 -9.22 -5.66 6.56
CA GLY A 113 -9.87 -4.58 7.32
C GLY A 113 -8.92 -3.85 8.25
N GLN A 114 -8.02 -4.56 8.92
CA GLN A 114 -6.98 -3.93 9.75
C GLN A 114 -6.00 -3.10 8.93
N ALA A 115 -5.54 -3.63 7.80
CA ALA A 115 -4.66 -2.90 6.89
C ALA A 115 -5.34 -1.63 6.36
N MET A 116 -6.59 -1.75 5.96
CA MET A 116 -7.39 -0.65 5.43
C MET A 116 -7.66 0.42 6.51
N HIS A 117 -7.95 0.00 7.74
CA HIS A 117 -8.13 0.91 8.88
C HIS A 117 -6.88 1.77 9.12
N ASP A 118 -5.71 1.17 9.11
CA ASP A 118 -4.45 1.89 9.31
C ASP A 118 -4.13 2.80 8.14
N ALA A 119 -4.39 2.36 6.91
CA ALA A 119 -4.25 3.18 5.72
C ALA A 119 -5.14 4.44 5.79
N LEU A 120 -6.41 4.26 6.17
CA LEU A 120 -7.35 5.39 6.35
C LEU A 120 -6.93 6.32 7.48
N SER A 121 -6.39 5.78 8.58
CA SER A 121 -5.82 6.59 9.67
C SER A 121 -4.66 7.46 9.17
N PHE A 122 -3.81 6.92 8.32
CA PHE A 122 -2.73 7.67 7.67
C PHE A 122 -3.29 8.78 6.76
N ILE A 123 -4.26 8.47 5.90
CA ILE A 123 -4.93 9.44 5.03
C ILE A 123 -5.52 10.60 5.84
N ILE A 124 -6.23 10.29 6.93
CA ILE A 124 -6.82 11.31 7.81
C ILE A 124 -5.74 12.23 8.36
N ARG A 125 -4.65 11.69 8.88
CA ARG A 125 -3.54 12.49 9.41
C ARG A 125 -2.92 13.39 8.34
N GLN A 126 -2.74 12.87 7.13
CA GLN A 126 -2.20 13.64 6.01
C GLN A 126 -3.12 14.80 5.62
N MET A 127 -4.42 14.57 5.58
CA MET A 127 -5.40 15.61 5.22
C MET A 127 -5.52 16.68 6.31
N GLU A 128 -5.56 16.28 7.58
CA GLU A 128 -5.69 17.20 8.72
C GLU A 128 -4.41 18.00 9.00
N GLY A 129 -3.26 17.43 8.70
CA GLY A 129 -1.95 18.08 8.89
C GLY A 129 -1.62 19.18 7.87
N ARG A 130 -2.38 19.30 6.79
CA ARG A 130 -2.10 20.27 5.73
C ARG A 130 -2.62 21.66 6.08
N LYS A 131 -1.79 22.66 5.86
CA LYS A 131 -2.12 24.09 6.08
C LYS A 131 -1.78 24.92 4.84
N PRO A 132 -2.70 25.79 4.33
CA PRO A 132 -4.09 25.89 4.80
C PRO A 132 -4.94 24.69 4.36
N GLN A 133 -5.86 24.28 5.22
CA GLN A 133 -6.81 23.24 4.86
C GLN A 133 -7.87 23.78 3.90
N THR A 134 -7.96 23.20 2.72
CA THR A 134 -9.00 23.51 1.76
C THR A 134 -10.32 22.81 2.11
N LYS A 135 -11.44 23.26 1.52
CA LYS A 135 -12.73 22.59 1.63
C LYS A 135 -12.60 21.09 1.25
N ASP A 136 -11.83 20.80 0.22
CA ASP A 136 -11.65 19.44 -0.30
C ASP A 136 -10.96 18.53 0.69
N THR A 137 -9.89 19.00 1.33
CA THR A 137 -9.20 18.21 2.34
C THR A 137 -10.10 17.90 3.53
N LYS A 138 -10.96 18.84 3.92
CA LYS A 138 -11.94 18.62 4.98
C LYS A 138 -12.99 17.58 4.61
N VAL A 139 -13.53 17.66 3.40
CA VAL A 139 -14.52 16.69 2.88
C VAL A 139 -13.89 15.31 2.76
N LEU A 140 -12.71 15.22 2.17
CA LEU A 140 -11.99 13.94 2.00
C LEU A 140 -11.61 13.31 3.35
N ALA A 141 -11.18 14.11 4.33
CA ALA A 141 -10.89 13.64 5.67
C ALA A 141 -12.15 13.13 6.38
N TRP A 142 -13.28 13.83 6.24
CA TRP A 142 -14.55 13.39 6.79
C TRP A 142 -15.02 12.05 6.22
N ILE A 143 -14.91 11.88 4.89
CA ILE A 143 -15.24 10.62 4.22
C ILE A 143 -14.34 9.48 4.72
N ALA A 144 -13.04 9.74 4.82
CA ALA A 144 -12.09 8.76 5.34
C ALA A 144 -12.39 8.34 6.77
N LYS A 145 -12.77 9.28 7.63
CA LYS A 145 -13.20 9.00 9.02
C LYS A 145 -14.44 8.09 9.05
N LYS A 146 -15.42 8.38 8.22
CA LYS A 146 -16.64 7.58 8.11
C LYS A 146 -16.35 6.15 7.63
N GLU A 147 -15.54 6.01 6.60
CA GLU A 147 -15.16 4.70 6.08
C GLU A 147 -14.34 3.89 7.09
N ARG A 148 -13.42 4.54 7.82
CA ARG A 148 -12.67 3.89 8.89
C ARG A 148 -13.57 3.33 9.98
N MET A 149 -14.58 4.09 10.40
CA MET A 149 -15.56 3.64 11.39
C MET A 149 -16.37 2.46 10.89
N ASN A 150 -16.78 2.46 9.62
CA ASN A 150 -17.53 1.37 9.02
C ASN A 150 -16.72 0.05 8.96
N ILE A 151 -15.42 0.15 8.76
CA ILE A 151 -14.53 -1.02 8.77
C ILE A 151 -14.44 -1.67 10.15
N ILE A 152 -14.36 -0.86 11.21
CA ILE A 152 -14.28 -1.35 12.60
C ILE A 152 -15.63 -1.84 13.09
N HIS A 153 -16.71 -1.14 12.73
CA HIS A 153 -18.07 -1.37 13.22
C HIS A 153 -19.06 -1.53 12.07
N PRO A 154 -18.90 -2.58 11.22
CA PRO A 154 -19.79 -2.77 10.08
C PRO A 154 -21.26 -2.94 10.46
N GLN A 155 -21.55 -3.39 11.69
CA GLN A 155 -22.90 -3.58 12.21
C GLN A 155 -23.62 -2.26 12.48
N MET A 156 -22.92 -1.15 12.65
CA MET A 156 -23.53 0.17 12.89
C MET A 156 -24.29 0.70 11.67
N GLU A 157 -23.98 0.24 10.48
CA GLU A 157 -24.71 0.60 9.27
C GLU A 157 -26.09 -0.05 9.17
N LEU A 158 -26.28 -1.19 9.81
CA LEU A 158 -27.56 -1.91 9.80
C LEU A 158 -28.66 -1.22 10.61
N PHE A 159 -28.30 -0.25 11.45
CA PHE A 159 -29.22 0.44 12.35
C PHE A 159 -29.43 1.93 11.99
N LYS A 160 -29.04 2.33 10.81
CA LYS A 160 -29.30 3.68 10.28
C LYS A 160 -30.68 3.77 9.66
#